data_04a7c46d670b79cc8d668cac8c774ffa
#
_entry.id   04a7c46d670b79cc8d668cac8c774ffa
#
_cell.length_a   1.000
_cell.length_b   1.000
_cell.length_c   1.000
_cell.angle_alpha   90.00
_cell.angle_beta   90.00
_cell.angle_gamma   90.00
#
_symmetry.space_group_name_H-M   'P 1'
#
loop_
_entity.id
_entity.type
_entity.pdbx_description
1 polymer ?
#
loop_
_entity_poly.entity_id
_entity_poly.type
_entity_poly.pdbx_seq_one_letter_code
_entity_poly.pdbx_strand_id
1 'polypeptide(L)'
;MKNKVFYMSMLLMCIMTSCGDDNAPPTPDPTLSIAPATALHFTAAATESHEINVTTNQDSWTAISNQNWCKVTQDKNKLIVKADPNTTETSPAPATITISAGSAKSIMLAVTQDAATNEPDATYPATEADLIKAVAKTWTFPETSDYISLELNEEKHYSLLTKTKIATRSEEANGIYIIEGTYTISDDLRILSLTDFGKIEIKDIKQTESEITITPTGKDPFTVTTTEQKIETPPTRTGKRLKTYIPDFGDEGVMNYTFTYDDKNRLVKLSVDIDGKTQELSIKYENQKISFDLPGEELEATGNIACTYTLNTAGLATDLQVKIGKAIITQRYTYNNARQLISVRRYEGGEMTAYCNAVWENGNVTSTISGSKHICTDESYQDNEGNTVYVHDHNQDNKFDDNDKALAPGTYDTHSSAYTYTAEKNKGGFLIPTYSPDIFDMFDFGDWLAAMIGILGKLPENLNKDNSNGFFTFAYTFEGDYPKTLQVNAKEHGEEFKATMTFE
;
A
#
# COMPACT_ATOMS: atom_id res chain seq x y z
N MET A 1 -11.26 -26.23 -23.74
CA MET A 1 -12.10 -26.03 -24.92
C MET A 1 -12.22 -24.54 -25.19
N LYS A 2 -11.92 -24.15 -26.41
CA LYS A 2 -11.77 -22.78 -26.89
C LYS A 2 -13.15 -22.11 -27.05
N ASN A 3 -13.31 -20.85 -26.61
CA ASN A 3 -14.29 -19.98 -27.26
C ASN A 3 -13.65 -18.62 -27.52
N LYS A 4 -13.28 -18.45 -28.77
CA LYS A 4 -12.94 -17.15 -29.38
C LYS A 4 -14.25 -16.46 -29.75
N VAL A 5 -14.44 -15.23 -29.32
CA VAL A 5 -15.46 -14.35 -29.89
C VAL A 5 -14.81 -13.56 -31.01
N PHE A 6 -15.32 -13.78 -32.19
CA PHE A 6 -14.92 -13.17 -33.45
C PHE A 6 -15.81 -11.97 -33.72
N TYR A 7 -15.24 -10.79 -33.88
CA TYR A 7 -15.92 -9.67 -34.48
C TYR A 7 -15.78 -9.81 -35.99
N MET A 8 -16.89 -9.96 -36.70
CA MET A 8 -16.95 -9.91 -38.16
C MET A 8 -17.85 -8.77 -38.60
N SER A 9 -17.23 -7.72 -39.08
CA SER A 9 -17.85 -6.68 -39.89
C SER A 9 -18.19 -7.26 -41.25
N MET A 10 -19.47 -7.29 -41.62
CA MET A 10 -19.89 -7.69 -42.97
C MET A 10 -20.62 -6.54 -43.61
N LEU A 11 -19.88 -5.86 -44.45
CA LEU A 11 -20.40 -4.91 -45.44
C LEU A 11 -21.03 -5.72 -46.59
N LEU A 12 -22.36 -5.64 -46.74
CA LEU A 12 -23.04 -6.21 -47.91
C LEU A 12 -23.68 -5.09 -48.70
N MET A 13 -23.09 -4.77 -49.81
CA MET A 13 -23.52 -3.83 -50.82
C MET A 13 -24.45 -4.56 -51.78
N CYS A 14 -25.76 -4.28 -51.72
CA CYS A 14 -26.69 -4.65 -52.80
C CYS A 14 -27.06 -3.40 -53.59
N ILE A 15 -26.60 -3.36 -54.83
CA ILE A 15 -27.05 -2.38 -55.84
C ILE A 15 -28.31 -2.97 -56.48
N MET A 16 -29.44 -2.27 -56.32
CA MET A 16 -30.60 -2.43 -57.19
C MET A 16 -30.94 -1.06 -57.78
N THR A 17 -30.70 -0.93 -59.04
CA THR A 17 -31.13 0.18 -59.85
C THR A 17 -32.64 0.09 -60.09
N SER A 18 -33.37 1.12 -59.64
CA SER A 18 -34.70 1.42 -60.16
C SER A 18 -34.76 2.92 -60.40
N CYS A 19 -34.97 3.29 -61.69
CA CYS A 19 -35.24 4.65 -62.08
C CYS A 19 -36.65 5.08 -61.61
N GLY A 20 -36.70 6.22 -60.91
CA GLY A 20 -37.86 7.00 -60.59
C GLY A 20 -37.38 8.40 -60.27
N ASP A 21 -37.64 9.35 -61.18
CA ASP A 21 -37.41 10.78 -61.01
C ASP A 21 -38.30 11.31 -59.87
N ASP A 22 -37.65 11.62 -58.73
CA ASP A 22 -38.16 12.60 -57.78
C ASP A 22 -36.94 13.28 -57.16
N ASN A 23 -36.67 14.51 -57.57
CA ASN A 23 -35.64 15.41 -57.04
C ASN A 23 -36.00 15.92 -55.62
N ALA A 24 -36.13 15.06 -54.65
CA ALA A 24 -36.04 15.44 -53.26
C ALA A 24 -34.62 14.99 -52.70
N PRO A 25 -33.83 15.86 -52.03
CA PRO A 25 -32.59 15.44 -51.43
C PRO A 25 -32.90 14.30 -50.47
N PRO A 26 -32.07 13.23 -50.42
CA PRO A 26 -32.30 12.12 -49.54
C PRO A 26 -32.37 12.64 -48.10
N THR A 27 -33.48 12.38 -47.42
CA THR A 27 -33.58 12.66 -45.98
C THR A 27 -32.47 11.88 -45.26
N PRO A 28 -31.64 12.56 -44.50
CA PRO A 28 -30.55 11.88 -43.81
C PRO A 28 -31.10 10.80 -42.85
N ASP A 29 -30.43 9.65 -42.78
CA ASP A 29 -30.82 8.56 -41.90
C ASP A 29 -30.98 9.06 -40.45
N PRO A 30 -32.00 8.60 -39.72
CA PRO A 30 -32.22 8.97 -38.33
C PRO A 30 -31.06 8.55 -37.44
N THR A 31 -30.47 9.49 -36.72
CA THR A 31 -29.33 9.24 -35.83
C THR A 31 -29.66 9.59 -34.41
N LEU A 32 -29.10 8.80 -33.46
CA LEU A 32 -29.10 9.05 -32.03
C LEU A 32 -27.81 8.53 -31.44
N SER A 33 -27.15 9.36 -30.65
CA SER A 33 -25.94 8.99 -29.90
C SER A 33 -25.90 9.67 -28.53
N ILE A 34 -25.18 9.09 -27.58
CA ILE A 34 -24.99 9.63 -26.23
C ILE A 34 -23.51 9.65 -25.87
N ALA A 35 -23.10 10.61 -25.02
CA ALA A 35 -21.74 10.70 -24.48
C ALA A 35 -21.76 11.27 -23.05
N PRO A 36 -21.18 10.57 -22.06
CA PRO A 36 -20.60 9.22 -22.14
C PRO A 36 -21.65 8.12 -22.35
N ALA A 37 -21.27 7.01 -22.98
CA ALA A 37 -22.13 5.85 -23.23
C ALA A 37 -21.87 4.69 -22.24
N THR A 38 -21.18 4.96 -21.14
CA THR A 38 -20.88 3.99 -20.08
C THR A 38 -22.04 3.86 -19.09
N ALA A 39 -22.22 2.66 -18.53
CA ALA A 39 -23.19 2.45 -17.46
C ALA A 39 -22.95 3.42 -16.29
N LEU A 40 -24.02 3.86 -15.64
CA LEU A 40 -23.98 4.75 -14.49
C LEU A 40 -24.06 3.96 -13.20
N HIS A 41 -23.42 4.47 -12.17
CA HIS A 41 -23.47 3.93 -10.83
C HIS A 41 -23.73 5.06 -9.83
N PHE A 42 -24.62 4.80 -8.87
CA PHE A 42 -24.92 5.70 -7.75
C PHE A 42 -24.57 5.04 -6.43
N THR A 43 -24.04 5.82 -5.51
CA THR A 43 -23.95 5.41 -4.10
C THR A 43 -25.36 5.29 -3.50
N ALA A 44 -25.48 4.66 -2.33
CA ALA A 44 -26.77 4.58 -1.63
C ALA A 44 -27.34 5.96 -1.29
N ALA A 45 -26.48 6.93 -0.90
CA ALA A 45 -26.88 8.29 -0.56
C ALA A 45 -27.38 9.11 -1.77
N ALA A 46 -26.95 8.73 -2.99
CA ALA A 46 -27.38 9.34 -4.25
C ALA A 46 -27.27 10.86 -4.30
N THR A 47 -26.22 11.42 -3.71
CA THR A 47 -25.99 12.87 -3.66
C THR A 47 -25.49 13.45 -4.99
N GLU A 48 -24.96 12.60 -5.87
CA GLU A 48 -24.43 12.94 -7.18
C GLU A 48 -25.51 13.01 -8.26
N SER A 49 -25.19 13.67 -9.37
CA SER A 49 -25.97 13.63 -10.60
C SER A 49 -25.07 13.43 -11.81
N HIS A 50 -25.53 12.64 -12.78
CA HIS A 50 -24.79 12.39 -14.01
C HIS A 50 -25.41 13.16 -15.17
N GLU A 51 -24.56 13.83 -15.94
CA GLU A 51 -24.94 14.52 -17.16
C GLU A 51 -24.48 13.75 -18.39
N ILE A 52 -25.36 13.50 -19.34
CA ILE A 52 -25.11 12.79 -20.58
C ILE A 52 -25.53 13.67 -21.74
N ASN A 53 -24.62 13.93 -22.65
CA ASN A 53 -24.94 14.66 -23.87
C ASN A 53 -25.68 13.74 -24.87
N VAL A 54 -26.80 14.19 -25.38
CA VAL A 54 -27.61 13.51 -26.41
C VAL A 54 -27.47 14.24 -27.71
N THR A 55 -27.09 13.53 -28.76
CA THR A 55 -26.96 14.08 -30.11
C THR A 55 -27.87 13.31 -31.06
N THR A 56 -28.76 14.03 -31.76
CA THR A 56 -29.69 13.45 -32.74
C THR A 56 -29.95 14.45 -33.86
N ASN A 57 -30.30 13.93 -35.03
CA ASN A 57 -30.82 14.72 -36.16
C ASN A 57 -32.36 14.75 -36.22
N GLN A 58 -33.03 14.24 -35.18
CA GLN A 58 -34.47 14.26 -35.04
C GLN A 58 -34.93 15.52 -34.28
N ASP A 59 -36.17 15.97 -34.51
CA ASP A 59 -36.73 17.18 -33.92
C ASP A 59 -36.80 17.14 -32.37
N SER A 60 -36.93 15.97 -31.82
CA SER A 60 -37.03 15.75 -30.38
C SER A 60 -36.53 14.37 -29.98
N TRP A 61 -36.18 14.25 -28.70
CA TRP A 61 -35.84 12.99 -28.11
C TRP A 61 -36.50 12.86 -26.70
N THR A 62 -36.59 11.65 -26.19
CA THR A 62 -37.16 11.35 -24.88
C THR A 62 -36.28 10.36 -24.15
N ALA A 63 -36.31 10.37 -22.81
CA ALA A 63 -35.65 9.37 -21.97
C ALA A 63 -36.62 8.90 -20.88
N ILE A 64 -36.69 7.59 -20.67
CA ILE A 64 -37.59 6.97 -19.70
C ILE A 64 -36.78 5.91 -18.90
N SER A 65 -36.81 5.98 -17.57
CA SER A 65 -36.30 4.95 -16.70
C SER A 65 -37.40 3.90 -16.42
N ASN A 66 -36.99 2.65 -16.37
CA ASN A 66 -37.86 1.52 -15.97
C ASN A 66 -37.98 1.35 -14.45
N GLN A 67 -37.26 2.16 -13.66
CA GLN A 67 -37.25 2.11 -12.18
C GLN A 67 -37.60 3.47 -11.60
N ASN A 68 -38.47 3.47 -10.58
CA ASN A 68 -38.91 4.69 -9.92
C ASN A 68 -37.82 5.43 -9.16
N TRP A 69 -36.81 4.73 -8.65
CA TRP A 69 -35.70 5.31 -7.93
C TRP A 69 -34.72 6.08 -8.83
N CYS A 70 -34.68 5.77 -10.13
CA CYS A 70 -33.81 6.38 -11.11
C CYS A 70 -34.59 7.49 -11.85
N LYS A 71 -34.33 8.74 -11.53
CA LYS A 71 -35.01 9.91 -12.11
C LYS A 71 -34.23 10.44 -13.29
N VAL A 72 -34.96 10.75 -14.35
CA VAL A 72 -34.38 11.34 -15.57
C VAL A 72 -35.04 12.67 -15.85
N THR A 73 -34.24 13.67 -16.24
CA THR A 73 -34.69 15.00 -16.62
C THR A 73 -33.97 15.42 -17.90
N GLN A 74 -34.72 15.91 -18.86
CA GLN A 74 -34.20 16.46 -20.11
C GLN A 74 -33.94 17.96 -19.96
N ASP A 75 -32.76 18.40 -20.32
CA ASP A 75 -32.40 19.81 -20.44
C ASP A 75 -31.69 20.04 -21.79
N LYS A 76 -32.45 20.53 -22.78
CA LYS A 76 -31.98 20.72 -24.17
C LYS A 76 -31.37 19.41 -24.71
N ASN A 77 -30.06 19.41 -24.92
CA ASN A 77 -29.29 18.27 -25.43
C ASN A 77 -28.63 17.44 -24.32
N LYS A 78 -29.05 17.66 -23.07
CA LYS A 78 -28.51 16.93 -21.91
C LYS A 78 -29.60 16.10 -21.26
N LEU A 79 -29.24 14.86 -20.94
CA LEU A 79 -29.97 13.99 -20.02
C LEU A 79 -29.32 14.09 -18.65
N ILE A 80 -30.06 14.57 -17.68
CA ILE A 80 -29.64 14.60 -16.26
C ILE A 80 -30.25 13.40 -15.57
N VAL A 81 -29.40 12.54 -14.99
CA VAL A 81 -29.81 11.36 -14.26
C VAL A 81 -29.52 11.56 -12.79
N LYS A 82 -30.52 11.32 -11.93
CA LYS A 82 -30.41 11.35 -10.47
C LYS A 82 -31.02 10.07 -9.91
N ALA A 83 -30.63 9.69 -8.71
CA ALA A 83 -31.23 8.58 -7.98
C ALA A 83 -31.92 9.09 -6.70
N ASP A 84 -32.98 8.41 -6.28
CA ASP A 84 -33.49 8.59 -4.91
C ASP A 84 -32.56 7.85 -3.94
N PRO A 85 -32.32 8.34 -2.72
CA PRO A 85 -31.51 7.62 -1.74
C PRO A 85 -32.05 6.22 -1.46
N ASN A 86 -31.18 5.23 -1.51
CA ASN A 86 -31.51 3.88 -1.06
C ASN A 86 -31.25 3.75 0.45
N THR A 87 -32.32 3.55 1.22
CA THR A 87 -32.26 3.37 2.68
C THR A 87 -32.34 1.88 3.10
N THR A 88 -32.28 0.94 2.14
CA THR A 88 -32.36 -0.50 2.41
C THR A 88 -31.00 -1.17 2.30
N GLU A 89 -30.78 -2.23 3.09
CA GLU A 89 -29.54 -3.04 3.07
C GLU A 89 -29.35 -3.87 1.79
N THR A 90 -30.20 -3.69 0.79
CA THR A 90 -30.12 -4.39 -0.48
C THR A 90 -30.05 -3.41 -1.62
N SER A 91 -29.19 -3.68 -2.60
CA SER A 91 -29.15 -2.89 -3.85
C SER A 91 -30.51 -3.02 -4.55
N PRO A 92 -31.09 -1.92 -5.03
CA PRO A 92 -32.34 -1.97 -5.80
C PRO A 92 -32.11 -2.70 -7.13
N ALA A 93 -33.18 -3.20 -7.72
CA ALA A 93 -33.07 -3.77 -9.08
C ALA A 93 -32.47 -2.77 -10.05
N PRO A 94 -31.50 -3.17 -10.89
CA PRO A 94 -30.88 -2.26 -11.86
C PRO A 94 -31.91 -1.54 -12.72
N ALA A 95 -31.69 -0.24 -12.94
CA ALA A 95 -32.50 0.54 -13.84
C ALA A 95 -31.94 0.49 -15.28
N THR A 96 -32.83 0.61 -16.25
CA THR A 96 -32.50 0.83 -17.64
C THR A 96 -33.20 2.10 -18.13
N ILE A 97 -32.40 3.06 -18.58
CA ILE A 97 -32.92 4.26 -19.21
C ILE A 97 -32.98 3.99 -20.72
N THR A 98 -34.18 4.10 -21.29
CA THR A 98 -34.37 4.02 -22.75
C THR A 98 -34.44 5.43 -23.31
N ILE A 99 -33.52 5.74 -24.21
CA ILE A 99 -33.41 7.04 -24.89
C ILE A 99 -33.87 6.84 -26.35
N SER A 100 -34.83 7.61 -26.81
CA SER A 100 -35.42 7.47 -28.12
C SER A 100 -35.54 8.83 -28.83
N ALA A 101 -35.35 8.85 -30.13
CA ALA A 101 -35.47 10.06 -30.95
C ALA A 101 -36.10 9.70 -32.33
N GLY A 102 -37.35 10.11 -32.57
CA GLY A 102 -38.06 9.83 -33.80
C GLY A 102 -37.98 8.35 -34.19
N SER A 103 -37.53 8.08 -35.41
CA SER A 103 -37.32 6.74 -35.96
C SER A 103 -35.89 6.20 -35.78
N ALA A 104 -35.01 6.94 -35.09
CA ALA A 104 -33.66 6.46 -34.79
C ALA A 104 -33.70 5.25 -33.84
N LYS A 105 -32.69 4.38 -33.94
CA LYS A 105 -32.55 3.23 -33.03
C LYS A 105 -32.38 3.71 -31.61
N SER A 106 -33.24 3.28 -30.68
CA SER A 106 -33.20 3.61 -29.29
C SER A 106 -31.90 3.08 -28.61
N ILE A 107 -31.40 3.85 -27.64
CA ILE A 107 -30.23 3.51 -26.83
C ILE A 107 -30.71 3.13 -25.42
N MET A 108 -30.16 2.05 -24.87
CA MET A 108 -30.40 1.62 -23.51
C MET A 108 -29.15 1.88 -22.65
N LEU A 109 -29.33 2.61 -21.56
CA LEU A 109 -28.27 2.93 -20.60
C LEU A 109 -28.57 2.25 -19.27
N ALA A 110 -27.66 1.41 -18.81
CA ALA A 110 -27.78 0.72 -17.53
C ALA A 110 -27.41 1.64 -16.36
N VAL A 111 -28.14 1.56 -15.26
CA VAL A 111 -27.90 2.31 -14.03
C VAL A 111 -28.02 1.37 -12.84
N THR A 112 -27.03 1.42 -11.93
CA THR A 112 -27.01 0.65 -10.69
C THR A 112 -26.92 1.58 -9.49
N GLN A 113 -27.36 1.11 -8.34
CA GLN A 113 -27.24 1.82 -7.06
C GLN A 113 -26.84 0.84 -5.97
N ASP A 114 -25.99 1.29 -5.07
CA ASP A 114 -25.56 0.50 -3.91
C ASP A 114 -26.71 0.27 -2.91
N ALA A 115 -26.56 -0.79 -2.13
CA ALA A 115 -27.31 -0.97 -0.90
C ALA A 115 -26.97 0.14 0.12
N ALA A 116 -27.93 0.54 0.94
CA ALA A 116 -27.58 1.28 2.14
C ALA A 116 -26.71 0.37 3.01
N THR A 117 -25.54 0.81 3.34
CA THR A 117 -24.84 0.21 4.47
C THR A 117 -25.56 0.73 5.71
N ASN A 118 -26.23 -0.15 6.45
CA ASN A 118 -26.62 0.13 7.83
C ASN A 118 -25.37 0.03 8.72
N GLU A 119 -24.33 0.76 8.36
CA GLU A 119 -23.38 1.19 9.36
C GLU A 119 -24.16 2.22 10.19
N PRO A 120 -24.36 1.98 11.50
CA PRO A 120 -24.94 3.00 12.34
C PRO A 120 -24.11 4.26 12.07
N ASP A 121 -24.74 5.36 11.78
CA ASP A 121 -24.13 6.70 11.79
C ASP A 121 -23.20 6.69 12.98
N ALA A 122 -21.86 6.64 12.73
CA ALA A 122 -20.91 6.43 13.80
C ALA A 122 -21.12 7.61 14.73
N THR A 123 -21.88 7.37 15.79
CA THR A 123 -22.12 8.38 16.82
C THR A 123 -20.74 8.75 17.30
N TYR A 124 -20.43 10.04 17.24
CA TYR A 124 -19.16 10.57 17.72
C TYR A 124 -18.83 9.91 19.06
N PRO A 125 -17.62 9.44 19.31
CA PRO A 125 -17.28 8.71 20.51
C PRO A 125 -17.76 9.42 21.78
N ALA A 126 -18.54 8.73 22.60
CA ALA A 126 -19.15 9.29 23.78
C ALA A 126 -18.21 9.28 24.99
N THR A 127 -17.14 8.49 24.92
CA THR A 127 -16.14 8.37 25.98
C THR A 127 -14.74 8.58 25.43
N GLU A 128 -13.82 8.97 26.31
CA GLU A 128 -12.40 9.10 25.95
C GLU A 128 -11.82 7.77 25.42
N ALA A 129 -12.20 6.64 26.01
CA ALA A 129 -11.75 5.32 25.58
C ALA A 129 -12.22 4.98 24.15
N ASP A 130 -13.47 5.34 23.80
CA ASP A 130 -13.99 5.13 22.45
C ASP A 130 -13.32 6.07 21.45
N LEU A 131 -13.04 7.31 21.86
CA LEU A 131 -12.32 8.27 21.04
C LEU A 131 -10.88 7.79 20.76
N ILE A 132 -10.17 7.32 21.80
CA ILE A 132 -8.83 6.77 21.66
C ILE A 132 -8.82 5.64 20.60
N LYS A 133 -9.72 4.66 20.70
CA LYS A 133 -9.85 3.59 19.71
C LYS A 133 -10.14 4.10 18.29
N ALA A 134 -10.95 5.15 18.18
CA ALA A 134 -11.30 5.71 16.88
C ALA A 134 -10.13 6.44 16.21
N VAL A 135 -9.29 7.13 16.99
CA VAL A 135 -8.14 7.90 16.49
C VAL A 135 -6.83 7.14 16.49
N ALA A 136 -6.71 6.05 17.26
CA ALA A 136 -5.50 5.21 17.34
C ALA A 136 -5.27 4.45 16.03
N LYS A 137 -4.79 5.18 15.04
CA LYS A 137 -4.45 4.69 13.70
C LYS A 137 -3.46 5.64 13.05
N THR A 138 -3.00 5.29 11.89
CA THR A 138 -2.15 6.17 11.09
C THR A 138 -2.98 6.97 10.11
N TRP A 139 -2.79 8.26 10.16
CA TRP A 139 -3.35 9.27 9.29
C TRP A 139 -2.32 9.61 8.22
N THR A 140 -2.66 9.50 6.95
CA THR A 140 -1.77 9.82 5.83
C THR A 140 -2.18 11.14 5.20
N PHE A 141 -1.20 11.89 4.72
CA PHE A 141 -1.40 13.19 4.12
C PHE A 141 -1.22 13.10 2.59
N PRO A 142 -1.83 14.00 1.80
CA PRO A 142 -1.58 14.09 0.38
C PRO A 142 -0.09 14.28 0.07
N GLU A 143 0.39 13.75 -1.05
CA GLU A 143 1.81 13.88 -1.48
C GLU A 143 2.30 15.33 -1.59
N THR A 144 1.38 16.27 -1.85
CA THR A 144 1.66 17.71 -1.91
C THR A 144 1.85 18.37 -0.54
N SER A 145 1.57 17.65 0.56
CA SER A 145 1.74 18.14 1.92
C SER A 145 3.19 18.08 2.37
N ASP A 146 3.58 19.00 3.27
CA ASP A 146 4.82 18.90 4.03
C ASP A 146 4.78 17.79 5.08
N TYR A 147 3.57 17.33 5.43
CA TYR A 147 3.34 16.22 6.35
C TYR A 147 3.24 14.92 5.56
N ILE A 148 3.80 13.85 6.10
CA ILE A 148 3.79 12.52 5.48
C ILE A 148 2.75 11.63 6.16
N SER A 149 2.87 11.44 7.46
CA SER A 149 1.94 10.64 8.26
C SER A 149 1.91 11.09 9.72
N LEU A 150 0.77 10.87 10.37
CA LEU A 150 0.58 11.01 11.81
C LEU A 150 0.05 9.68 12.34
N GLU A 151 0.79 9.03 13.21
CA GLU A 151 0.35 7.86 13.95
C GLU A 151 -0.08 8.27 15.36
N LEU A 152 -1.24 7.79 15.77
CA LEU A 152 -1.74 7.91 17.15
C LEU A 152 -1.97 6.48 17.67
N ASN A 153 -1.61 6.20 18.92
CA ASN A 153 -1.82 4.90 19.54
C ASN A 153 -2.73 4.96 20.77
N GLU A 154 -3.14 3.80 21.27
CA GLU A 154 -4.06 3.70 22.41
C GLU A 154 -3.40 4.12 23.74
N GLU A 155 -2.10 4.13 23.84
CA GLU A 155 -1.30 4.59 24.98
C GLU A 155 -1.12 6.12 24.99
N LYS A 156 -1.79 6.84 24.08
CA LYS A 156 -1.72 8.30 23.89
C LYS A 156 -0.32 8.79 23.47
N HIS A 157 0.42 7.97 22.75
CA HIS A 157 1.63 8.42 22.07
C HIS A 157 1.31 8.78 20.61
N TYR A 158 2.11 9.68 20.05
CA TYR A 158 2.05 10.01 18.63
C TYR A 158 3.43 10.00 17.99
N SER A 159 3.47 9.72 16.69
CA SER A 159 4.61 9.90 15.81
C SER A 159 4.17 10.63 14.55
N LEU A 160 4.80 11.76 14.25
CA LEU A 160 4.51 12.59 13.10
C LEU A 160 5.74 12.64 12.19
N LEU A 161 5.57 12.26 10.92
CA LEU A 161 6.59 12.39 9.89
C LEU A 161 6.32 13.61 9.03
N THR A 162 7.38 14.41 8.78
CA THR A 162 7.30 15.62 7.97
C THR A 162 8.48 15.76 7.03
N LYS A 163 8.30 16.48 5.91
CA LYS A 163 9.35 16.83 4.96
C LYS A 163 10.13 18.06 5.39
N THR A 164 9.66 18.79 6.38
CA THR A 164 10.26 20.04 6.88
C THR A 164 10.43 19.99 8.37
N LYS A 165 11.51 20.59 8.89
CA LYS A 165 11.76 20.70 10.33
C LYS A 165 10.72 21.61 10.98
N ILE A 166 9.92 21.07 11.90
CA ILE A 166 8.83 21.80 12.56
C ILE A 166 9.16 22.12 14.02
N ALA A 167 9.88 21.25 14.70
CA ALA A 167 10.20 21.38 16.12
C ALA A 167 11.70 21.27 16.40
N THR A 168 12.13 21.80 17.57
CA THR A 168 13.53 21.76 17.99
C THR A 168 14.03 20.36 18.36
N ARG A 169 13.13 19.39 18.53
CA ARG A 169 13.42 17.99 18.87
C ARG A 169 13.10 17.02 17.73
N SER A 170 12.97 17.50 16.50
CA SER A 170 12.80 16.60 15.36
C SER A 170 14.15 15.98 15.01
N GLU A 171 14.18 14.67 14.97
CA GLU A 171 15.32 13.93 14.39
C GLU A 171 15.25 14.05 12.87
N GLU A 172 16.39 14.34 12.25
CA GLU A 172 16.48 14.48 10.79
C GLU A 172 17.18 13.28 10.20
N ALA A 173 16.57 12.71 9.16
CA ALA A 173 17.29 11.79 8.29
C ALA A 173 16.81 11.97 6.85
N ASN A 174 17.76 12.25 5.96
CA ASN A 174 17.53 12.41 4.51
C ASN A 174 16.37 13.36 4.15
N GLY A 175 16.21 14.46 4.90
CA GLY A 175 15.13 15.42 4.66
C GLY A 175 13.77 15.01 5.18
N ILE A 176 13.68 13.95 5.99
CA ILE A 176 12.49 13.60 6.76
C ILE A 176 12.75 13.87 8.23
N TYR A 177 11.76 14.48 8.88
CA TYR A 177 11.81 14.80 10.29
C TYR A 177 10.74 13.98 11.02
N ILE A 178 11.13 13.40 12.16
CA ILE A 178 10.24 12.65 13.05
C ILE A 178 10.03 13.49 14.30
N ILE A 179 8.77 13.63 14.70
CA ILE A 179 8.37 14.26 15.95
C ILE A 179 7.57 13.24 16.72
N GLU A 180 8.06 12.86 17.87
CA GLU A 180 7.37 11.91 18.76
C GLU A 180 7.00 12.58 20.07
N GLY A 181 5.93 12.10 20.68
CA GLY A 181 5.47 12.63 21.96
C GLY A 181 4.18 11.96 22.44
N THR A 182 3.54 12.63 23.38
CA THR A 182 2.24 12.21 23.91
C THR A 182 1.16 13.18 23.51
N TYR A 183 -0.09 12.73 23.49
CA TYR A 183 -1.23 13.61 23.32
C TYR A 183 -2.20 13.53 24.49
N THR A 184 -2.91 14.62 24.71
CA THR A 184 -4.01 14.71 25.67
C THR A 184 -5.30 15.03 24.93
N ILE A 185 -6.43 14.65 25.52
CA ILE A 185 -7.77 14.85 24.96
C ILE A 185 -8.48 15.92 25.78
N SER A 186 -9.18 16.85 25.13
CA SER A 186 -10.01 17.84 25.78
C SER A 186 -11.25 17.22 26.44
N ASP A 187 -11.81 17.89 27.47
CA ASP A 187 -13.00 17.40 28.21
C ASP A 187 -14.23 17.20 27.30
N ASP A 188 -14.33 17.98 26.21
CA ASP A 188 -15.40 17.85 25.22
C ASP A 188 -15.11 16.80 24.16
N LEU A 189 -13.99 16.08 24.27
CA LEU A 189 -13.52 15.04 23.35
C LEU A 189 -13.30 15.53 21.91
N ARG A 190 -13.10 16.82 21.67
CA ARG A 190 -12.99 17.40 20.32
C ARG A 190 -11.60 17.80 19.92
N ILE A 191 -10.67 17.90 20.87
CA ILE A 191 -9.32 18.38 20.62
C ILE A 191 -8.30 17.38 21.16
N LEU A 192 -7.36 16.96 20.31
CA LEU A 192 -6.13 16.29 20.72
C LEU A 192 -5.03 17.35 20.79
N SER A 193 -4.38 17.47 21.94
CA SER A 193 -3.22 18.35 22.13
C SER A 193 -1.95 17.49 22.14
N LEU A 194 -1.14 17.62 21.08
CA LEU A 194 0.12 16.88 20.91
C LEU A 194 1.27 17.71 21.49
N THR A 195 2.07 17.10 22.36
CA THR A 195 3.30 17.72 22.89
C THR A 195 4.22 18.10 21.73
N ASP A 196 4.81 19.30 21.83
CA ASP A 196 5.78 19.82 20.86
C ASP A 196 5.28 20.04 19.41
N PHE A 197 4.01 19.66 19.11
CA PHE A 197 3.46 19.85 17.76
C PHE A 197 2.29 20.85 17.71
N GLY A 198 1.25 20.66 18.53
CA GLY A 198 0.08 21.53 18.53
C GLY A 198 -1.23 20.80 18.75
N LYS A 199 -2.30 21.31 18.18
CA LYS A 199 -3.67 20.80 18.40
C LYS A 199 -4.24 20.21 17.13
N ILE A 200 -5.01 19.13 17.29
CA ILE A 200 -5.83 18.52 16.26
C ILE A 200 -7.27 18.65 16.69
N GLU A 201 -8.09 19.36 15.93
CA GLU A 201 -9.52 19.43 16.12
C GLU A 201 -10.17 18.28 15.33
N ILE A 202 -10.99 17.48 16.02
CA ILE A 202 -11.71 16.37 15.42
C ILE A 202 -13.13 16.81 15.15
N LYS A 203 -13.51 16.99 13.88
CA LYS A 203 -14.85 17.42 13.49
C LYS A 203 -15.82 16.26 13.32
N ASP A 204 -15.36 15.23 12.63
CA ASP A 204 -16.16 14.04 12.32
C ASP A 204 -15.28 12.81 12.25
N ILE A 205 -15.73 11.70 12.84
CA ILE A 205 -15.07 10.40 12.76
C ILE A 205 -16.12 9.43 12.26
N LYS A 206 -16.00 9.04 10.98
CA LYS A 206 -16.78 7.96 10.38
C LYS A 206 -15.92 6.72 10.24
N GLN A 207 -16.52 5.54 10.19
CA GLN A 207 -15.77 4.28 10.01
C GLN A 207 -14.96 4.25 8.70
N THR A 208 -15.44 4.93 7.66
CA THR A 208 -14.82 4.96 6.33
C THR A 208 -14.11 6.26 6.01
N GLU A 209 -14.52 7.34 6.64
CA GLU A 209 -13.99 8.68 6.40
C GLU A 209 -13.80 9.38 7.74
N SER A 210 -12.69 10.07 7.90
CA SER A 210 -12.44 10.93 9.05
C SER A 210 -11.83 12.23 8.56
N GLU A 211 -12.42 13.33 9.01
CA GLU A 211 -11.91 14.67 8.79
C GLU A 211 -11.33 15.21 10.08
N ILE A 212 -10.07 15.63 10.06
CA ILE A 212 -9.44 16.29 11.19
C ILE A 212 -8.88 17.65 10.77
N THR A 213 -9.02 18.64 11.65
CA THR A 213 -8.34 19.91 11.52
C THR A 213 -7.11 19.92 12.41
N ILE A 214 -5.95 20.14 11.83
CA ILE A 214 -4.66 20.18 12.52
C ILE A 214 -4.23 21.64 12.64
N THR A 215 -3.91 22.06 13.86
CA THR A 215 -3.39 23.40 14.12
C THR A 215 -2.00 23.31 14.73
N PRO A 216 -0.93 23.34 13.92
CA PRO A 216 0.42 23.35 14.45
C PRO A 216 0.69 24.62 15.27
N THR A 217 1.55 24.52 16.27
CA THR A 217 1.92 25.66 17.11
C THR A 217 2.48 26.81 16.27
N GLY A 218 1.84 27.98 16.35
CA GLY A 218 2.26 29.18 15.63
C GLY A 218 1.99 29.17 14.12
N LYS A 219 1.15 28.28 13.62
CA LYS A 219 0.72 28.21 12.21
C LYS A 219 -0.78 28.23 12.08
N ASP A 220 -1.28 28.54 10.89
CA ASP A 220 -2.69 28.47 10.57
C ASP A 220 -3.19 27.01 10.57
N PRO A 221 -4.45 26.77 10.99
CA PRO A 221 -5.05 25.45 10.95
C PRO A 221 -5.27 24.98 9.51
N PHE A 222 -5.11 23.68 9.28
CA PHE A 222 -5.50 23.05 8.02
C PHE A 222 -6.30 21.77 8.28
N THR A 223 -7.21 21.46 7.36
CA THR A 223 -8.08 20.30 7.44
C THR A 223 -7.53 19.20 6.56
N VAL A 224 -7.48 17.99 7.08
CA VAL A 224 -7.09 16.77 6.36
C VAL A 224 -8.24 15.79 6.46
N THR A 225 -8.63 15.26 5.31
CA THR A 225 -9.59 14.17 5.22
C THR A 225 -8.82 12.89 4.96
N THR A 226 -8.94 11.92 5.85
CA THR A 226 -8.38 10.59 5.61
C THR A 226 -9.52 9.65 5.24
N THR A 227 -9.41 9.04 4.07
CA THR A 227 -10.28 7.94 3.68
C THR A 227 -9.59 6.64 4.02
N GLU A 228 -10.21 5.77 4.80
CA GLU A 228 -9.84 4.35 4.77
C GLU A 228 -10.12 3.85 3.36
N GLN A 229 -9.08 3.63 2.57
CA GLN A 229 -9.27 3.04 1.25
C GLN A 229 -9.80 1.62 1.44
N LYS A 230 -11.07 1.43 1.09
CA LYS A 230 -11.65 0.10 0.96
C LYS A 230 -11.03 -0.56 -0.27
N ILE A 231 -9.99 -1.35 -0.03
CA ILE A 231 -9.27 -2.03 -1.10
C ILE A 231 -9.89 -3.42 -1.26
N GLU A 232 -10.58 -3.65 -2.35
CA GLU A 232 -11.45 -4.82 -2.53
C GLU A 232 -10.73 -6.15 -2.82
N THR A 233 -9.45 -6.13 -3.20
CA THR A 233 -8.70 -7.38 -3.47
C THR A 233 -7.19 -7.15 -3.34
N PRO A 234 -6.41 -8.17 -2.89
CA PRO A 234 -4.96 -8.12 -3.00
C PRO A 234 -4.57 -7.83 -4.45
N PRO A 235 -3.54 -7.01 -4.71
CA PRO A 235 -3.12 -6.74 -6.08
C PRO A 235 -2.76 -8.06 -6.77
N THR A 236 -3.55 -8.47 -7.76
CA THR A 236 -3.21 -9.61 -8.60
C THR A 236 -1.97 -9.22 -9.37
N ARG A 237 -0.85 -9.83 -9.07
CA ARG A 237 0.38 -9.61 -9.83
C ARG A 237 0.16 -10.11 -11.25
N THR A 238 0.33 -9.22 -12.22
CA THR A 238 0.32 -9.56 -13.64
C THR A 238 1.75 -9.88 -14.09
N GLY A 239 1.92 -10.94 -14.83
CA GLY A 239 3.22 -11.36 -15.36
C GLY A 239 3.72 -12.68 -14.77
N LYS A 240 4.94 -13.04 -15.15
CA LYS A 240 5.61 -14.22 -14.62
C LYS A 240 6.02 -14.02 -13.16
N ARG A 241 6.07 -15.09 -12.41
CA ARG A 241 6.46 -15.13 -11.00
C ARG A 241 7.82 -15.77 -10.84
N LEU A 242 8.54 -15.36 -9.81
CA LEU A 242 9.81 -15.97 -9.46
C LEU A 242 9.57 -17.46 -9.13
N LYS A 243 10.26 -18.33 -9.86
CA LYS A 243 10.22 -19.79 -9.67
C LYS A 243 11.41 -20.28 -8.87
N THR A 244 12.61 -19.81 -9.21
CA THR A 244 13.82 -20.10 -8.45
C THR A 244 14.67 -18.85 -8.28
N TYR A 245 15.36 -18.78 -7.14
CA TYR A 245 16.41 -17.81 -6.85
C TYR A 245 17.59 -18.58 -6.27
N ILE A 246 18.74 -18.51 -6.90
CA ILE A 246 19.91 -19.33 -6.57
C ILE A 246 21.11 -18.41 -6.41
N PRO A 247 21.34 -17.85 -5.20
CA PRO A 247 22.55 -17.12 -4.87
C PRO A 247 23.72 -18.11 -4.69
N ASP A 248 24.88 -17.71 -5.20
CA ASP A 248 26.15 -18.40 -5.09
C ASP A 248 27.15 -17.48 -4.39
N PHE A 249 27.47 -17.79 -3.16
CA PHE A 249 28.39 -17.05 -2.30
C PHE A 249 29.84 -17.56 -2.37
N GLY A 250 30.16 -18.31 -3.44
CA GLY A 250 31.50 -18.86 -3.64
C GLY A 250 31.83 -19.95 -2.62
N ASP A 251 32.89 -19.72 -1.82
CA ASP A 251 33.34 -20.70 -0.82
C ASP A 251 32.34 -20.94 0.33
N GLU A 252 31.42 -20.02 0.55
CA GLU A 252 30.35 -20.14 1.55
C GLU A 252 29.17 -20.99 1.09
N GLY A 253 29.13 -21.36 -0.19
CA GLY A 253 28.16 -22.30 -0.74
C GLY A 253 27.07 -21.67 -1.62
N VAL A 254 26.16 -22.53 -2.05
CA VAL A 254 25.03 -22.17 -2.93
C VAL A 254 23.73 -22.48 -2.21
N MET A 255 22.82 -21.50 -2.18
CA MET A 255 21.46 -21.70 -1.70
C MET A 255 20.50 -21.79 -2.87
N ASN A 256 19.53 -22.69 -2.81
CA ASN A 256 18.53 -22.83 -3.86
C ASN A 256 17.13 -22.61 -3.29
N TYR A 257 16.55 -21.44 -3.57
CA TYR A 257 15.18 -21.10 -3.23
C TYR A 257 14.23 -21.51 -4.35
N THR A 258 13.25 -22.34 -4.04
CA THR A 258 12.21 -22.77 -4.97
C THR A 258 10.84 -22.33 -4.47
N PHE A 259 10.10 -21.57 -5.28
CA PHE A 259 8.79 -21.00 -5.00
C PHE A 259 7.71 -21.86 -5.66
N THR A 260 6.72 -22.30 -4.88
CA THR A 260 5.58 -23.10 -5.37
C THR A 260 4.29 -22.31 -5.18
N TYR A 261 3.49 -22.25 -6.24
CA TYR A 261 2.24 -21.50 -6.29
C TYR A 261 1.04 -22.42 -6.46
N ASP A 262 -0.11 -22.02 -5.91
CA ASP A 262 -1.37 -22.73 -6.12
C ASP A 262 -2.06 -22.31 -7.45
N ASP A 263 -3.22 -22.90 -7.72
CA ASP A 263 -4.05 -22.62 -8.90
C ASP A 263 -4.63 -21.19 -8.92
N LYS A 264 -4.63 -20.49 -7.76
CA LYS A 264 -4.99 -19.07 -7.61
C LYS A 264 -3.80 -18.14 -7.71
N ASN A 265 -2.64 -18.65 -8.08
CA ASN A 265 -1.39 -17.89 -8.18
C ASN A 265 -0.86 -17.34 -6.84
N ARG A 266 -1.21 -17.95 -5.70
CA ARG A 266 -0.68 -17.58 -4.39
C ARG A 266 0.53 -18.44 -4.07
N LEU A 267 1.58 -17.85 -3.51
CA LEU A 267 2.74 -18.58 -3.01
C LEU A 267 2.31 -19.46 -1.83
N VAL A 268 2.40 -20.79 -1.95
CA VAL A 268 1.97 -21.72 -0.89
C VAL A 268 3.13 -22.46 -0.24
N LYS A 269 4.29 -22.49 -0.89
CA LYS A 269 5.47 -23.13 -0.33
C LYS A 269 6.74 -22.47 -0.84
N LEU A 270 7.70 -22.33 0.06
CA LEU A 270 9.09 -22.01 -0.25
C LEU A 270 9.95 -23.17 0.23
N SER A 271 10.80 -23.67 -0.64
CA SER A 271 11.83 -24.67 -0.31
C SER A 271 13.20 -24.03 -0.44
N VAL A 272 14.03 -24.18 0.55
CA VAL A 272 15.43 -23.71 0.54
C VAL A 272 16.33 -24.94 0.69
N ASP A 273 17.18 -25.18 -0.31
CA ASP A 273 18.20 -26.21 -0.25
C ASP A 273 19.56 -25.54 -0.01
N ILE A 274 20.24 -26.01 1.03
CA ILE A 274 21.61 -25.59 1.39
C ILE A 274 22.43 -26.88 1.53
N ASP A 275 23.41 -27.07 0.69
CA ASP A 275 24.31 -28.23 0.71
C ASP A 275 23.60 -29.59 0.74
N GLY A 276 22.48 -29.70 0.00
CA GLY A 276 21.66 -30.92 -0.08
C GLY A 276 20.74 -31.16 1.13
N LYS A 277 20.62 -30.18 2.02
CA LYS A 277 19.62 -30.17 3.09
C LYS A 277 18.49 -29.22 2.69
N THR A 278 17.30 -29.76 2.49
CA THR A 278 16.13 -28.97 2.12
C THR A 278 15.30 -28.63 3.35
N GLN A 279 15.06 -27.36 3.55
CA GLN A 279 14.06 -26.82 4.47
C GLN A 279 12.83 -26.38 3.70
N GLU A 280 11.64 -26.69 4.22
CA GLU A 280 10.37 -26.32 3.59
C GLU A 280 9.55 -25.43 4.52
N LEU A 281 9.09 -24.31 3.97
CA LEU A 281 8.18 -23.39 4.63
C LEU A 281 6.85 -23.41 3.89
N SER A 282 5.78 -23.74 4.61
CA SER A 282 4.42 -23.77 4.09
C SER A 282 3.64 -22.55 4.52
N ILE A 283 2.99 -21.87 3.56
CA ILE A 283 2.21 -20.66 3.79
C ILE A 283 0.73 -21.03 3.85
N LYS A 284 0.08 -20.68 4.95
CA LYS A 284 -1.36 -20.94 5.19
C LYS A 284 -2.13 -19.64 4.99
N TYR A 285 -3.23 -19.75 4.23
CA TYR A 285 -4.15 -18.66 3.94
C TYR A 285 -5.49 -18.95 4.63
N GLU A 286 -5.82 -18.16 5.62
CA GLU A 286 -7.11 -18.19 6.32
C GLU A 286 -7.81 -16.84 6.10
N ASN A 287 -9.06 -16.74 6.59
CA ASN A 287 -9.81 -15.48 6.42
C ASN A 287 -9.06 -14.32 7.10
N GLN A 288 -8.63 -13.34 6.31
CA GLN A 288 -7.86 -12.16 6.75
C GLN A 288 -6.55 -12.47 7.52
N LYS A 289 -6.03 -13.69 7.40
CA LYS A 289 -4.76 -14.07 8.04
C LYS A 289 -3.89 -14.89 7.09
N ILE A 290 -2.60 -14.65 7.19
CA ILE A 290 -1.58 -15.46 6.54
C ILE A 290 -0.58 -15.87 7.60
N SER A 291 -0.25 -17.15 7.66
CA SER A 291 0.70 -17.66 8.64
C SER A 291 1.70 -18.63 8.05
N PHE A 292 2.88 -18.67 8.63
CA PHE A 292 3.95 -19.62 8.37
C PHE A 292 4.87 -19.72 9.59
N ASP A 293 5.62 -20.80 9.64
CA ASP A 293 6.61 -21.05 10.70
C ASP A 293 8.02 -20.95 10.10
N LEU A 294 8.85 -20.08 10.66
CA LEU A 294 10.28 -20.00 10.34
C LEU A 294 11.08 -20.98 11.20
N PRO A 295 12.15 -21.60 10.65
CA PRO A 295 13.07 -22.41 11.44
C PRO A 295 13.72 -21.59 12.55
N GLY A 296 13.69 -22.08 13.79
CA GLY A 296 14.26 -21.36 14.92
C GLY A 296 15.78 -21.36 14.99
N GLU A 297 16.44 -22.19 14.20
CA GLU A 297 17.90 -22.31 14.17
C GLU A 297 18.59 -21.02 13.73
N GLU A 298 17.94 -20.23 12.87
CA GLU A 298 18.49 -18.94 12.39
C GLU A 298 18.46 -17.81 13.44
N LEU A 299 17.61 -17.94 14.48
CA LEU A 299 17.47 -16.93 15.53
C LEU A 299 17.83 -17.46 16.93
N GLU A 300 18.68 -18.48 17.01
CA GLU A 300 19.09 -19.14 18.26
C GLU A 300 17.92 -19.56 19.17
N ALA A 301 16.72 -19.71 18.58
CA ALA A 301 15.51 -20.05 19.32
C ALA A 301 15.34 -21.57 19.41
N THR A 302 14.93 -22.05 20.59
CA THR A 302 14.54 -23.44 20.77
C THR A 302 13.14 -23.68 20.21
N GLY A 303 13.03 -23.99 18.90
CA GLY A 303 11.78 -24.33 18.24
C GLY A 303 11.43 -23.36 17.09
N ASN A 304 10.35 -23.66 16.38
CA ASN A 304 9.87 -22.85 15.26
C ASN A 304 9.33 -21.50 15.73
N ILE A 305 9.53 -20.48 14.90
CA ILE A 305 9.04 -19.13 15.10
C ILE A 305 7.75 -18.98 14.31
N ALA A 306 6.62 -18.85 15.00
CA ALA A 306 5.33 -18.72 14.36
C ALA A 306 5.05 -17.26 13.97
N CYS A 307 4.92 -17.01 12.67
CA CYS A 307 4.57 -15.72 12.08
C CYS A 307 3.11 -15.72 11.66
N THR A 308 2.35 -14.69 12.07
CA THR A 308 0.95 -14.51 11.68
C THR A 308 0.68 -13.06 11.30
N TYR A 309 0.35 -12.84 10.03
CA TYR A 309 -0.07 -11.54 9.51
C TYR A 309 -1.60 -11.42 9.58
N THR A 310 -2.08 -10.28 10.06
CA THR A 310 -3.47 -9.86 9.96
C THR A 310 -3.59 -8.92 8.76
N LEU A 311 -4.64 -9.14 7.94
CA LEU A 311 -4.86 -8.37 6.72
C LEU A 311 -6.09 -7.47 6.88
N ASN A 312 -6.02 -6.27 6.33
CA ASN A 312 -7.20 -5.43 6.12
C ASN A 312 -8.06 -5.98 4.96
N THR A 313 -9.21 -5.35 4.71
CA THR A 313 -10.11 -5.72 3.59
C THR A 313 -9.47 -5.59 2.22
N ALA A 314 -8.35 -4.88 2.14
CA ALA A 314 -7.51 -4.70 0.96
C ALA A 314 -6.57 -5.87 0.69
N GLY A 315 -6.45 -6.81 1.60
CA GLY A 315 -5.43 -7.84 1.56
C GLY A 315 -4.03 -7.35 1.88
N LEU A 316 -3.88 -6.17 2.49
CA LEU A 316 -2.60 -5.65 2.97
C LEU A 316 -2.44 -5.99 4.45
N ALA A 317 -1.22 -6.34 4.85
CA ALA A 317 -0.90 -6.60 6.25
C ALA A 317 -1.08 -5.33 7.08
N THR A 318 -1.82 -5.43 8.18
CA THR A 318 -1.89 -4.37 9.20
C THR A 318 -0.95 -4.68 10.35
N ASP A 319 -0.85 -5.95 10.71
CA ASP A 319 -0.06 -6.41 11.82
C ASP A 319 0.64 -7.72 11.49
N LEU A 320 1.83 -7.92 12.04
CA LEU A 320 2.52 -9.19 12.17
C LEU A 320 2.63 -9.51 13.65
N GLN A 321 2.25 -10.71 14.05
CA GLN A 321 2.62 -11.29 15.35
C GLN A 321 3.65 -12.39 15.14
N VAL A 322 4.76 -12.26 15.84
CA VAL A 322 5.84 -13.26 15.88
C VAL A 322 5.88 -13.86 17.28
N LYS A 323 5.77 -15.18 17.37
CA LYS A 323 5.85 -15.89 18.64
C LYS A 323 7.14 -16.69 18.71
N ILE A 324 7.97 -16.35 19.68
CA ILE A 324 9.24 -17.02 19.98
C ILE A 324 9.14 -17.55 21.42
N GLY A 325 8.80 -18.81 21.58
CA GLY A 325 8.52 -19.37 22.89
C GLY A 325 7.36 -18.66 23.60
N LYS A 326 7.63 -17.91 24.66
CA LYS A 326 6.64 -17.09 25.39
C LYS A 326 6.63 -15.63 24.96
N ALA A 327 7.63 -15.17 24.24
CA ALA A 327 7.72 -13.80 23.78
C ALA A 327 6.80 -13.58 22.56
N ILE A 328 6.18 -12.42 22.52
CA ILE A 328 5.38 -11.96 21.38
C ILE A 328 5.95 -10.63 20.93
N ILE A 329 6.39 -10.59 19.68
CA ILE A 329 6.78 -9.37 18.98
C ILE A 329 5.63 -9.03 18.06
N THR A 330 5.25 -7.75 18.00
CA THR A 330 4.23 -7.25 17.08
C THR A 330 4.85 -6.21 16.18
N GLN A 331 4.61 -6.30 14.86
CA GLN A 331 4.90 -5.22 13.92
C GLN A 331 3.59 -4.65 13.38
N ARG A 332 3.56 -3.34 13.15
CA ARG A 332 2.45 -2.62 12.51
C ARG A 332 2.92 -1.99 11.21
N TYR A 333 2.07 -2.06 10.20
CA TYR A 333 2.37 -1.61 8.84
C TYR A 333 1.43 -0.50 8.43
N THR A 334 1.99 0.56 7.87
CA THR A 334 1.24 1.71 7.40
C THR A 334 1.51 1.98 5.93
N TYR A 335 0.46 2.30 5.19
CA TYR A 335 0.49 2.53 3.75
C TYR A 335 -0.06 3.91 3.41
N ASN A 336 0.48 4.52 2.35
CA ASN A 336 -0.12 5.70 1.74
C ASN A 336 -1.29 5.29 0.80
N ASN A 337 -1.99 6.30 0.27
CA ASN A 337 -3.11 6.09 -0.65
C ASN A 337 -2.72 5.37 -1.96
N ALA A 338 -1.45 5.37 -2.33
CA ALA A 338 -0.93 4.62 -3.46
C ALA A 338 -0.62 3.14 -3.14
N ARG A 339 -0.92 2.67 -1.91
CA ARG A 339 -0.60 1.32 -1.39
C ARG A 339 0.90 1.06 -1.25
N GLN A 340 1.68 2.08 -1.06
CA GLN A 340 3.11 1.98 -0.79
C GLN A 340 3.32 1.91 0.71
N LEU A 341 4.11 0.96 1.19
CA LEU A 341 4.46 0.82 2.59
C LEU A 341 5.35 2.00 3.00
N ILE A 342 4.87 2.84 3.91
CA ILE A 342 5.58 4.05 4.32
C ILE A 342 6.12 3.99 5.75
N SER A 343 5.62 3.07 6.57
CA SER A 343 6.07 2.93 7.95
C SER A 343 5.88 1.51 8.46
N VAL A 344 6.87 1.04 9.21
CA VAL A 344 6.82 -0.18 10.03
C VAL A 344 7.20 0.18 11.45
N ARG A 345 6.49 -0.37 12.43
CA ARG A 345 6.74 -0.19 13.87
C ARG A 345 6.78 -1.55 14.54
N ARG A 346 7.85 -1.83 15.30
CA ARG A 346 8.00 -3.04 16.10
C ARG A 346 7.74 -2.75 17.56
N TYR A 347 6.99 -3.64 18.20
CA TYR A 347 6.64 -3.55 19.62
C TYR A 347 6.98 -4.86 20.32
N GLU A 348 7.56 -4.75 21.52
CA GLU A 348 7.85 -5.86 22.42
C GLU A 348 7.36 -5.48 23.82
N GLY A 349 6.53 -6.35 24.43
CA GLY A 349 5.94 -6.04 25.72
C GLY A 349 5.08 -4.78 25.78
N GLY A 350 4.58 -4.31 24.62
CA GLY A 350 3.78 -3.08 24.48
C GLY A 350 4.60 -1.82 24.24
N GLU A 351 5.92 -1.88 24.34
CA GLU A 351 6.82 -0.76 24.02
C GLU A 351 7.29 -0.83 22.56
N MET A 352 7.42 0.31 21.89
CA MET A 352 8.03 0.39 20.57
C MET A 352 9.55 0.17 20.71
N THR A 353 10.08 -0.84 20.01
CA THR A 353 11.50 -1.20 20.07
C THR A 353 12.26 -0.88 18.80
N ALA A 354 11.56 -0.79 17.66
CA ALA A 354 12.16 -0.38 16.40
C ALA A 354 11.13 0.23 15.44
N TYR A 355 11.62 1.01 14.51
CA TYR A 355 10.81 1.58 13.43
C TYR A 355 11.60 1.66 12.12
N CYS A 356 10.87 1.69 11.01
CA CYS A 356 11.39 2.08 9.71
C CYS A 356 10.35 2.93 8.98
N ASN A 357 10.81 4.02 8.36
CA ASN A 357 10.00 4.90 7.53
C ASN A 357 10.62 5.01 6.14
N ALA A 358 9.78 5.08 5.10
CA ALA A 358 10.22 5.13 3.72
C ALA A 358 9.67 6.35 2.97
N VAL A 359 10.52 6.94 2.13
CA VAL A 359 10.15 7.93 1.12
C VAL A 359 10.01 7.25 -0.22
N TRP A 360 8.93 7.56 -0.92
CA TRP A 360 8.65 7.05 -2.25
C TRP A 360 8.64 8.19 -3.27
N GLU A 361 9.37 8.02 -4.36
CA GLU A 361 9.36 8.92 -5.51
C GLU A 361 9.29 8.12 -6.80
N ASN A 362 8.44 8.53 -7.73
CA ASN A 362 8.30 7.88 -9.04
C ASN A 362 8.08 6.36 -8.96
N GLY A 363 7.34 5.90 -7.95
CA GLY A 363 7.03 4.47 -7.75
C GLY A 363 8.16 3.64 -7.11
N ASN A 364 9.22 4.26 -6.61
CA ASN A 364 10.36 3.60 -5.99
C ASN A 364 10.65 4.18 -4.60
N VAL A 365 11.17 3.35 -3.68
CA VAL A 365 11.68 3.82 -2.38
C VAL A 365 13.00 4.52 -2.60
N THR A 366 13.09 5.81 -2.35
CA THR A 366 14.34 6.57 -2.55
C THR A 366 15.18 6.67 -1.29
N SER A 367 14.55 6.62 -0.14
CA SER A 367 15.27 6.56 1.14
C SER A 367 14.43 5.92 2.22
N THR A 368 15.13 5.39 3.24
CA THR A 368 14.54 4.95 4.49
C THR A 368 15.27 5.60 5.67
N ILE A 369 14.56 5.72 6.77
CA ILE A 369 15.13 5.92 8.09
C ILE A 369 14.61 4.83 9.00
N SER A 370 15.50 4.11 9.62
CA SER A 370 15.19 3.11 10.65
C SER A 370 15.82 3.51 11.98
N GLY A 371 15.20 3.08 13.07
CA GLY A 371 15.71 3.26 14.40
C GLY A 371 15.40 2.05 15.25
N SER A 372 16.34 1.61 16.05
CA SER A 372 16.17 0.57 17.07
C SER A 372 16.43 1.15 18.46
N LYS A 373 15.56 0.79 19.42
CA LYS A 373 15.71 1.23 20.80
C LYS A 373 16.97 0.64 21.36
N HIS A 374 17.82 1.50 21.88
CA HIS A 374 19.07 1.08 22.51
C HIS A 374 18.76 0.29 23.79
N ILE A 375 19.17 -0.97 23.83
CA ILE A 375 18.94 -1.88 24.96
C ILE A 375 20.20 -2.08 25.78
N CYS A 376 21.37 -1.73 25.23
CA CYS A 376 22.64 -1.97 25.87
C CYS A 376 22.90 -0.97 26.99
N THR A 377 23.37 -1.47 28.13
CA THR A 377 24.07 -0.70 29.14
C THR A 377 25.49 -0.47 28.64
N ASP A 378 26.14 0.65 29.08
CA ASP A 378 27.56 0.92 28.81
C ASP A 378 28.41 -0.27 29.31
N GLU A 379 28.63 -1.25 28.44
CA GLU A 379 29.56 -2.32 28.74
C GLU A 379 30.95 -1.90 28.27
N SER A 380 31.82 -1.67 29.20
CA SER A 380 33.23 -1.41 28.96
C SER A 380 34.10 -2.24 29.89
N TYR A 381 35.30 -2.54 29.45
CA TYR A 381 36.31 -3.20 30.26
C TYR A 381 37.63 -2.43 30.18
N GLN A 382 38.52 -2.68 31.12
CA GLN A 382 39.90 -2.15 31.07
C GLN A 382 40.77 -3.18 30.35
N ASP A 383 41.52 -2.73 29.35
CA ASP A 383 42.52 -3.56 28.69
C ASP A 383 43.78 -3.73 29.59
N ASN A 384 44.75 -4.51 29.13
CA ASN A 384 45.98 -4.77 29.89
C ASN A 384 46.86 -3.50 30.08
N GLU A 385 46.57 -2.43 29.36
CA GLU A 385 47.27 -1.16 29.41
C GLU A 385 46.52 -0.13 30.27
N GLY A 386 45.30 -0.50 30.75
CA GLY A 386 44.45 0.33 31.60
C GLY A 386 43.57 1.33 30.82
N ASN A 387 43.41 1.16 29.49
CA ASN A 387 42.48 1.95 28.70
C ASN A 387 41.07 1.39 28.81
N THR A 388 40.06 2.24 28.81
CA THR A 388 38.67 1.82 28.73
C THR A 388 38.34 1.42 27.29
N VAL A 389 37.92 0.16 27.12
CA VAL A 389 37.47 -0.38 25.80
C VAL A 389 35.98 -0.63 25.89
N TYR A 390 35.22 -0.06 24.98
CA TYR A 390 33.77 -0.28 24.86
C TYR A 390 33.49 -1.56 24.06
N VAL A 391 32.45 -2.29 24.45
CA VAL A 391 32.10 -3.58 23.82
C VAL A 391 31.30 -3.37 22.52
N HIS A 392 30.68 -2.20 22.33
CA HIS A 392 29.89 -1.87 21.16
C HIS A 392 30.44 -0.66 20.43
N ASP A 393 30.61 -0.77 19.12
CA ASP A 393 30.97 0.34 18.21
C ASP A 393 29.68 1.08 17.79
N HIS A 394 29.28 2.05 18.61
CA HIS A 394 28.02 2.78 18.40
C HIS A 394 28.06 3.78 17.27
N ASN A 395 29.23 4.29 16.93
CA ASN A 395 29.40 5.26 15.84
C ASN A 395 29.81 4.60 14.51
N GLN A 396 30.04 3.27 14.52
CA GLN A 396 30.39 2.46 13.36
C GLN A 396 31.68 2.92 12.64
N ASP A 397 32.64 3.46 13.37
CA ASP A 397 33.92 3.88 12.81
C ASP A 397 35.02 2.80 12.89
N ASN A 398 34.66 1.58 13.31
CA ASN A 398 35.54 0.42 13.55
C ASN A 398 36.62 0.65 14.62
N LYS A 399 36.34 1.55 15.57
CA LYS A 399 37.12 1.73 16.77
C LYS A 399 36.22 1.58 17.97
N PHE A 400 36.77 1.21 19.10
CA PHE A 400 36.06 1.00 20.36
C PHE A 400 36.63 2.00 21.36
N ASP A 401 36.17 3.23 21.34
CA ASP A 401 36.72 4.33 22.13
C ASP A 401 35.64 5.16 22.85
N ASP A 402 36.00 6.29 23.43
CA ASP A 402 35.09 7.15 24.19
C ASP A 402 33.93 7.74 23.36
N ASN A 403 33.97 7.62 22.03
CA ASN A 403 32.88 8.05 21.15
C ASN A 403 31.77 6.97 21.05
N ASP A 404 32.05 5.76 21.56
CA ASP A 404 31.14 4.62 21.60
C ASP A 404 30.36 4.51 22.91
N LYS A 405 30.28 5.60 23.67
CA LYS A 405 29.41 5.61 24.85
C LYS A 405 27.99 5.34 24.44
N ALA A 406 27.37 4.37 25.17
CA ALA A 406 25.97 4.03 24.95
C ALA A 406 25.10 5.29 25.02
N LEU A 407 24.14 5.37 24.11
CA LEU A 407 23.09 6.37 24.16
C LEU A 407 22.26 6.18 25.43
N ALA A 408 21.68 7.25 25.94
CA ALA A 408 20.83 7.16 27.13
C ALA A 408 19.74 6.08 26.93
N PRO A 409 19.46 5.24 27.95
CA PRO A 409 18.43 4.20 27.83
C PRO A 409 17.11 4.78 27.32
N GLY A 410 16.53 4.13 26.28
CA GLY A 410 15.30 4.57 25.63
C GLY A 410 15.47 5.52 24.45
N THR A 411 16.69 5.94 24.11
CA THR A 411 16.97 6.59 22.82
C THR A 411 17.01 5.55 21.71
N TYR A 412 16.87 6.01 20.45
CA TYR A 412 16.95 5.16 19.27
C TYR A 412 18.27 5.39 18.56
N ASP A 413 18.97 4.31 18.25
CA ASP A 413 20.02 4.32 17.24
C ASP A 413 19.36 4.46 15.89
N THR A 414 19.69 5.52 15.15
CA THR A 414 19.07 5.81 13.86
C THR A 414 20.03 5.54 12.73
N HIS A 415 19.52 4.86 11.72
CA HIS A 415 20.23 4.58 10.48
C HIS A 415 19.42 5.09 9.29
N SER A 416 20.10 5.64 8.29
CA SER A 416 19.42 6.07 7.07
C SER A 416 20.07 5.48 5.83
N SER A 417 19.25 4.96 4.95
CA SER A 417 19.67 4.35 3.70
C SER A 417 19.08 5.11 2.51
N ALA A 418 19.86 5.21 1.44
CA ALA A 418 19.41 5.76 0.16
C ALA A 418 19.47 4.68 -0.93
N TYR A 419 18.55 4.75 -1.88
CA TYR A 419 18.40 3.75 -2.93
C TYR A 419 18.35 4.42 -4.29
N THR A 420 19.02 3.84 -5.27
CA THR A 420 18.86 4.20 -6.68
C THR A 420 18.38 3.00 -7.49
N TYR A 421 17.81 3.27 -8.65
CA TYR A 421 17.13 2.27 -9.46
C TYR A 421 17.64 2.28 -10.89
N THR A 422 17.58 1.12 -11.54
CA THR A 422 17.82 0.97 -12.96
C THR A 422 16.65 1.54 -13.78
N ALA A 423 16.79 1.66 -15.08
CA ALA A 423 15.68 2.00 -15.98
C ALA A 423 14.70 0.84 -16.17
N GLU A 424 15.14 -0.39 -15.92
CA GLU A 424 14.39 -1.61 -16.13
C GLU A 424 13.31 -1.78 -15.07
N LYS A 425 12.09 -2.13 -15.53
CA LYS A 425 10.95 -2.35 -14.66
C LYS A 425 11.06 -3.69 -13.92
N ASN A 426 10.69 -3.68 -12.65
CA ASN A 426 10.60 -4.87 -11.80
C ASN A 426 9.29 -5.66 -12.10
N LYS A 427 9.17 -6.22 -13.31
CA LYS A 427 7.95 -6.90 -13.76
C LYS A 427 7.64 -8.17 -12.96
N GLY A 428 8.65 -8.85 -12.46
CA GLY A 428 8.50 -10.06 -11.63
C GLY A 428 8.14 -9.77 -10.17
N GLY A 429 8.15 -8.51 -9.76
CA GLY A 429 7.94 -8.13 -8.36
C GLY A 429 8.99 -8.79 -7.44
N PHE A 430 10.24 -8.78 -7.88
CA PHE A 430 11.35 -9.39 -7.17
C PHE A 430 11.97 -8.38 -6.20
N LEU A 431 12.28 -8.85 -5.00
CA LEU A 431 13.15 -8.18 -4.03
C LEU A 431 14.33 -9.10 -3.73
N ILE A 432 15.49 -8.52 -3.54
CA ILE A 432 16.70 -9.27 -3.17
C ILE A 432 16.65 -9.49 -1.66
N PRO A 433 16.69 -10.76 -1.17
CA PRO A 433 16.75 -11.01 0.27
C PRO A 433 17.96 -10.29 0.88
N THR A 434 17.80 -9.76 2.10
CA THR A 434 18.85 -9.05 2.87
C THR A 434 19.33 -7.71 2.26
N TYR A 435 19.07 -7.48 0.96
CA TYR A 435 19.49 -6.27 0.22
C TYR A 435 18.31 -5.47 -0.32
N SER A 436 17.12 -5.76 0.13
CA SER A 436 15.91 -4.98 -0.15
C SER A 436 15.95 -3.64 0.57
N PRO A 437 15.16 -2.64 0.16
CA PRO A 437 14.96 -1.46 0.99
C PRO A 437 14.51 -1.83 2.40
N ASP A 438 15.13 -1.25 3.42
CA ASP A 438 14.94 -1.57 4.85
C ASP A 438 13.47 -1.68 5.28
N ILE A 439 12.59 -0.92 4.63
CA ILE A 439 11.15 -0.96 4.91
C ILE A 439 10.51 -2.35 4.65
N PHE A 440 11.14 -3.19 3.83
CA PHE A 440 10.72 -4.55 3.52
C PHE A 440 11.54 -5.61 4.23
N ASP A 441 12.39 -5.21 5.18
CA ASP A 441 13.36 -6.09 5.84
C ASP A 441 13.44 -5.88 7.36
N MET A 442 12.44 -5.23 7.96
CA MET A 442 12.39 -4.94 9.41
C MET A 442 12.28 -6.19 10.28
N PHE A 443 11.82 -7.30 9.72
CA PHE A 443 11.81 -8.62 10.34
C PHE A 443 12.46 -9.62 9.38
N ASP A 444 13.66 -9.27 8.91
CA ASP A 444 14.49 -10.11 8.05
C ASP A 444 13.67 -10.86 6.98
N PHE A 445 13.90 -12.16 6.89
CA PHE A 445 13.25 -13.05 5.95
C PHE A 445 11.70 -13.03 6.00
N GLY A 446 11.10 -12.74 7.16
CA GLY A 446 9.64 -12.69 7.32
C GLY A 446 9.00 -11.59 6.51
N ASP A 447 9.50 -10.36 6.60
CA ASP A 447 8.98 -9.21 5.85
C ASP A 447 9.29 -9.32 4.35
N TRP A 448 10.49 -9.78 4.00
CA TRP A 448 10.82 -10.09 2.61
C TRP A 448 9.81 -11.09 2.01
N LEU A 449 9.53 -12.18 2.71
CA LEU A 449 8.57 -13.19 2.25
C LEU A 449 7.16 -12.61 2.14
N ALA A 450 6.72 -11.80 3.10
CA ALA A 450 5.44 -11.11 3.07
C ALA A 450 5.32 -10.14 1.88
N ALA A 451 6.41 -9.44 1.55
CA ALA A 451 6.49 -8.61 0.36
C ALA A 451 6.42 -9.45 -0.92
N MET A 452 7.10 -10.62 -0.97
CA MET A 452 7.03 -11.55 -2.10
C MET A 452 5.64 -12.20 -2.24
N ILE A 453 4.93 -12.47 -1.16
CA ILE A 453 3.51 -12.89 -1.15
C ILE A 453 2.61 -11.77 -1.70
N GLY A 454 2.98 -10.50 -1.53
CA GLY A 454 2.27 -9.33 -2.02
C GLY A 454 1.37 -8.65 -0.98
N ILE A 455 1.54 -8.97 0.31
CA ILE A 455 0.75 -8.37 1.40
C ILE A 455 1.36 -7.11 2.00
N LEU A 456 2.60 -6.77 1.66
CA LEU A 456 3.24 -5.52 2.07
C LEU A 456 3.09 -4.39 1.02
N GLY A 457 2.02 -4.44 0.24
CA GLY A 457 1.67 -3.38 -0.70
C GLY A 457 2.47 -3.41 -2.01
N LYS A 458 2.67 -2.23 -2.59
CA LYS A 458 3.44 -2.10 -3.82
C LYS A 458 4.93 -2.28 -3.56
N LEU A 459 5.57 -3.04 -4.43
CA LEU A 459 7.03 -3.09 -4.50
C LEU A 459 7.57 -1.97 -5.40
N PRO A 460 8.87 -1.63 -5.29
CA PRO A 460 9.51 -0.70 -6.20
C PRO A 460 9.26 -1.06 -7.67
N GLU A 461 8.92 -0.07 -8.47
CA GLU A 461 8.59 -0.27 -9.89
C GLU A 461 9.78 -0.65 -10.74
N ASN A 462 10.98 -0.26 -10.33
CA ASN A 462 12.23 -0.56 -11.03
C ASN A 462 13.10 -1.49 -10.18
N LEU A 463 14.08 -2.14 -10.83
CA LEU A 463 15.06 -2.95 -10.14
C LEU A 463 16.09 -2.07 -9.43
N ASN A 464 16.51 -2.47 -8.23
CA ASN A 464 17.55 -1.78 -7.48
C ASN A 464 18.84 -1.69 -8.29
N LYS A 465 19.52 -0.56 -8.23
CA LYS A 465 20.84 -0.33 -8.82
C LYS A 465 21.91 -0.21 -7.74
N ASP A 466 21.62 0.53 -6.69
CA ASP A 466 22.48 0.60 -5.50
C ASP A 466 21.65 0.92 -4.26
N ASN A 467 22.17 0.60 -3.08
CA ASN A 467 21.62 0.96 -1.79
C ASN A 467 22.73 1.50 -0.86
N SER A 468 22.28 2.08 0.27
CA SER A 468 23.16 2.61 1.30
C SER A 468 24.28 3.51 0.73
N ASN A 469 23.87 4.52 -0.08
CA ASN A 469 24.79 5.45 -0.73
C ASN A 469 25.86 4.78 -1.61
N GLY A 470 25.48 3.65 -2.24
CA GLY A 470 26.34 2.87 -3.13
C GLY A 470 27.27 1.91 -2.38
N PHE A 471 26.94 1.55 -1.13
CA PHE A 471 27.64 0.51 -0.40
C PHE A 471 27.47 -0.86 -1.10
N PHE A 472 26.25 -1.16 -1.57
CA PHE A 472 25.97 -2.30 -2.44
C PHE A 472 25.55 -1.84 -3.83
N THR A 473 26.07 -2.50 -4.85
CA THR A 473 25.70 -2.25 -6.25
C THR A 473 25.17 -3.54 -6.88
N PHE A 474 24.20 -3.40 -7.78
CA PHE A 474 23.47 -4.51 -8.40
C PHE A 474 23.53 -4.40 -9.92
N ALA A 475 23.94 -5.47 -10.57
CA ALA A 475 23.95 -5.59 -12.01
C ALA A 475 23.15 -6.81 -12.47
N TYR A 476 22.35 -6.65 -13.53
CA TYR A 476 21.43 -7.67 -14.00
C TYR A 476 21.71 -8.06 -15.44
N THR A 477 21.50 -9.33 -15.78
CA THR A 477 21.23 -9.75 -17.15
C THR A 477 19.78 -10.22 -17.27
N PHE A 478 19.25 -10.24 -18.48
CA PHE A 478 17.82 -10.47 -18.70
C PHE A 478 17.55 -11.63 -19.66
N GLU A 479 16.42 -12.29 -19.46
CA GLU A 479 15.78 -13.16 -20.43
C GLU A 479 14.38 -12.60 -20.75
N GLY A 480 14.28 -11.96 -21.92
CA GLY A 480 13.14 -11.09 -22.22
C GLY A 480 13.10 -9.90 -21.27
N ASP A 481 11.96 -9.72 -20.59
CA ASP A 481 11.73 -8.62 -19.66
C ASP A 481 12.04 -8.97 -18.18
N TYR A 482 12.55 -10.16 -17.91
CA TYR A 482 12.75 -10.66 -16.54
C TYR A 482 14.25 -10.82 -16.25
N PRO A 483 14.71 -10.49 -15.03
CA PRO A 483 16.10 -10.68 -14.67
C PRO A 483 16.44 -12.19 -14.67
N LYS A 484 17.59 -12.53 -15.27
CA LYS A 484 18.11 -13.89 -15.35
C LYS A 484 19.25 -14.12 -14.38
N THR A 485 20.15 -13.14 -14.31
CA THR A 485 21.24 -13.17 -13.33
C THR A 485 21.31 -11.83 -12.59
N LEU A 486 21.79 -11.90 -11.38
CA LEU A 486 22.12 -10.77 -10.52
C LEU A 486 23.57 -10.90 -10.08
N GLN A 487 24.34 -9.81 -10.18
CA GLN A 487 25.64 -9.65 -9.53
C GLN A 487 25.48 -8.61 -8.44
N VAL A 488 25.85 -8.97 -7.22
CA VAL A 488 25.93 -8.05 -6.08
C VAL A 488 27.38 -7.80 -5.75
N ASN A 489 27.76 -6.55 -5.56
CA ASN A 489 29.10 -6.16 -5.14
C ASN A 489 29.02 -5.23 -3.93
N ALA A 490 29.71 -5.55 -2.85
CA ALA A 490 29.89 -4.72 -1.68
C ALA A 490 31.22 -3.96 -1.78
N LYS A 491 31.21 -2.63 -1.59
CA LYS A 491 32.40 -1.80 -1.77
C LYS A 491 33.47 -1.98 -0.70
N GLU A 492 33.06 -2.20 0.55
CA GLU A 492 34.00 -2.15 1.69
C GLU A 492 34.60 -3.51 2.07
N HIS A 493 33.92 -4.62 1.81
CA HIS A 493 34.39 -5.93 2.23
C HIS A 493 34.84 -6.83 1.08
N GLY A 494 34.74 -6.35 -0.18
CA GLY A 494 35.10 -7.17 -1.34
C GLY A 494 34.19 -8.40 -1.54
N GLU A 495 33.08 -8.45 -0.83
CA GLU A 495 32.12 -9.54 -0.96
C GLU A 495 31.35 -9.38 -2.26
N GLU A 496 31.43 -10.41 -3.06
CA GLU A 496 30.70 -10.49 -4.32
C GLU A 496 29.95 -11.81 -4.36
N PHE A 497 28.67 -11.75 -4.71
CA PHE A 497 27.95 -12.97 -5.02
C PHE A 497 27.16 -12.83 -6.31
N LYS A 498 26.86 -13.97 -6.93
CA LYS A 498 26.04 -14.07 -8.13
C LYS A 498 24.79 -14.88 -7.83
N ALA A 499 23.66 -14.46 -8.37
CA ALA A 499 22.46 -15.26 -8.31
C ALA A 499 21.89 -15.52 -9.70
N THR A 500 21.27 -16.68 -9.87
CA THR A 500 20.46 -16.99 -11.05
C THR A 500 19.00 -17.06 -10.69
N MET A 501 18.14 -16.65 -11.62
CA MET A 501 16.68 -16.59 -11.41
C MET A 501 15.94 -17.21 -12.59
N THR A 502 14.84 -17.87 -12.27
CA THR A 502 13.88 -18.31 -13.30
C THR A 502 12.47 -17.82 -12.93
N PHE A 503 11.65 -17.57 -13.95
CA PHE A 503 10.28 -17.09 -13.81
C PHE A 503 9.32 -17.97 -14.60
N GLU A 504 8.14 -18.24 -14.03
CA GLU A 504 7.07 -19.02 -14.65
C GLU A 504 5.78 -18.25 -14.88
#